data_aaca61b044cfb06318bef2476b5e8b0a
#
_entry.id   aaca61b044cfb06318bef2476b5e8b0a
#
_cell.length_a   1.000
_cell.length_b   1.000
_cell.length_c   1.000
_cell.angle_alpha   90.00
_cell.angle_beta   90.00
_cell.angle_gamma   90.00
#
_symmetry.space_group_name_H-M   'P 1'
#
loop_
_entity.id
_entity.type
_entity.pdbx_description
1 polymer ?
#
loop_
_entity_poly.entity_id
_entity_poly.type
_entity_poly.pdbx_seq_one_letter_code
_entity_poly.pdbx_strand_id
1 'polypeptide(L)' 'MCARCADRPPPFDRGRAALRYDGHSARIILRFKRGGRLDGVPLFARWMVQAGEELLADADLILPVPLHRWRLLWRGFNQS' A
#
# COMPACT_ATOMS: atom_id res chain seq x y z
N MET A 1 -4.31 -9.63 -17.69
CA MET A 1 -3.36 -10.51 -16.98
C MET A 1 -2.15 -10.75 -17.87
N CYS A 2 -0.95 -10.62 -17.37
CA CYS A 2 0.24 -10.90 -18.16
C CYS A 2 0.49 -12.41 -18.27
N ALA A 3 1.27 -12.84 -19.29
CA ALA A 3 1.57 -14.24 -19.54
C ALA A 3 2.21 -14.94 -18.32
N ARG A 4 3.04 -14.21 -17.59
CA ARG A 4 3.71 -14.72 -16.40
C ARG A 4 2.73 -15.10 -15.29
N CYS A 5 1.69 -14.28 -15.09
CA CYS A 5 0.65 -14.58 -14.09
C CYS A 5 -0.30 -15.67 -14.56
N ALA A 6 -0.47 -15.85 -15.87
CA ALA A 6 -1.25 -16.94 -16.42
C ALA A 6 -0.56 -18.28 -16.17
N ASP A 7 0.77 -18.34 -16.32
CA ASP A 7 1.55 -19.57 -16.08
C ASP A 7 1.69 -19.88 -14.59
N ARG A 8 1.92 -18.86 -13.77
CA ARG A 8 2.07 -18.99 -12.32
C ARG A 8 1.15 -18.00 -11.64
N PRO A 9 -0.07 -18.39 -11.30
CA PRO A 9 -1.01 -17.51 -10.61
C PRO A 9 -0.41 -17.02 -9.29
N PRO A 10 -0.53 -15.72 -8.98
CA PRO A 10 -0.06 -15.20 -7.70
C PRO A 10 -0.87 -15.81 -6.54
N PRO A 11 -0.31 -15.83 -5.32
CA PRO A 11 -0.98 -16.41 -4.15
C PRO A 11 -2.19 -15.62 -3.66
N PHE A 12 -2.44 -14.43 -4.20
CA PHE A 12 -3.59 -13.61 -3.84
C PHE A 12 -4.69 -13.71 -4.90
N ASP A 13 -5.94 -13.51 -4.50
CA ASP A 13 -7.08 -13.59 -5.40
C ASP A 13 -7.28 -12.33 -6.22
N ARG A 14 -7.16 -11.18 -5.58
CA ARG A 14 -7.39 -9.87 -6.20
C ARG A 14 -6.39 -8.85 -5.69
N GLY A 15 -6.02 -7.94 -6.55
CA GLY A 15 -5.16 -6.81 -6.20
C GLY A 15 -5.65 -5.53 -6.82
N ARG A 16 -5.46 -4.40 -6.11
CA ARG A 16 -5.76 -3.07 -6.62
C ARG A 16 -4.64 -2.13 -6.24
N ALA A 17 -4.34 -1.21 -7.11
CA ALA A 17 -3.35 -0.18 -6.86
C ALA A 17 -4.04 1.18 -6.73
N ALA A 18 -3.67 1.93 -5.70
CA ALA A 18 -4.20 3.27 -5.47
C ALA A 18 -3.59 4.29 -6.42
N LEU A 19 -2.32 4.11 -6.77
CA LEU A 19 -1.56 5.04 -7.59
C LEU A 19 -0.73 4.27 -8.61
N ARG A 20 -0.57 4.88 -9.78
CA ARG A 20 0.43 4.43 -10.74
C ARG A 20 1.80 4.92 -10.27
N TYR A 21 2.78 4.02 -10.20
CA TYR A 21 4.13 4.38 -9.79
C TYR A 21 4.86 5.03 -10.97
N ASP A 22 5.00 6.34 -10.92
CA ASP A 22 5.72 7.13 -11.91
C ASP A 22 6.61 8.18 -11.22
N GLY A 23 7.23 9.08 -12.00
CA GLY A 23 8.12 10.09 -11.45
C GLY A 23 7.47 11.03 -10.43
N HIS A 24 6.20 11.35 -10.59
CA HIS A 24 5.47 12.23 -9.68
C HIS A 24 5.02 11.50 -8.42
N SER A 25 4.36 10.36 -8.57
CA SER A 25 3.88 9.57 -7.44
C SER A 25 5.02 9.01 -6.61
N ALA A 26 6.12 8.64 -7.24
CA ALA A 26 7.31 8.15 -6.53
C ALA A 26 7.86 9.17 -5.53
N ARG A 27 7.88 10.45 -5.89
CA ARG A 27 8.33 11.53 -4.99
C ARG A 27 7.46 11.62 -3.75
N ILE A 28 6.15 11.57 -3.92
CA ILE A 28 5.19 11.64 -2.82
C ILE A 28 5.35 10.43 -1.91
N ILE A 29 5.43 9.24 -2.49
CA ILE A 29 5.57 7.99 -1.74
C ILE A 29 6.89 7.95 -0.96
N LEU A 30 7.99 8.35 -1.59
CA LEU A 30 9.30 8.37 -0.94
C LEU A 30 9.36 9.39 0.20
N ARG A 31 8.73 10.55 0.04
CA ARG A 31 8.60 11.53 1.11
C ARG A 31 7.84 10.96 2.31
N PHE A 32 6.75 10.26 2.04
CA PHE A 32 5.96 9.61 3.08
C PHE A 32 6.77 8.54 3.81
N LYS A 33 7.51 7.72 3.08
CA LYS A 33 8.31 6.64 3.67
C LYS A 33 9.49 7.14 4.49
N ARG A 34 10.16 8.19 4.03
CA ARG A 34 11.42 8.68 4.64
C ARG A 34 11.25 9.89 5.51
N GLY A 35 10.24 10.71 5.25
CA GLY A 35 10.06 11.98 5.93
C GLY A 35 9.44 11.90 7.32
N GLY A 36 8.93 10.75 7.74
CA GLY A 36 8.27 10.58 9.04
C GLY A 36 7.03 11.44 9.22
N ARG A 37 6.49 12.00 8.14
CA ARG A 37 5.32 12.87 8.19
C ARG A 37 4.04 12.07 8.14
N LEU A 38 3.16 12.34 9.10
CA LEU A 38 1.86 11.67 9.20
C LEU A 38 0.73 12.50 8.58
N ASP A 39 1.01 13.71 8.15
CA ASP A 39 0.01 14.62 7.56
C ASP A 39 -0.56 14.11 6.23
N GLY A 40 0.17 13.26 5.51
CA GLY A 40 -0.31 12.63 4.29
C GLY A 40 -1.17 11.39 4.49
N VAL A 41 -1.26 10.85 5.70
CA VAL A 41 -1.99 9.59 5.98
C VAL A 41 -3.47 9.65 5.56
N PRO A 42 -4.23 10.70 5.90
CA PRO A 42 -5.64 10.75 5.50
C PRO A 42 -5.84 10.71 3.99
N LEU A 43 -4.97 11.36 3.23
CA LEU A 43 -5.05 11.38 1.78
C LEU A 43 -4.73 10.01 1.18
N PHE A 44 -3.64 9.38 1.61
CA PHE A 44 -3.26 8.05 1.16
C PHE A 44 -4.33 7.01 1.53
N ALA A 45 -4.88 7.08 2.74
CA ALA A 45 -5.94 6.20 3.18
C ALA A 45 -7.18 6.35 2.30
N ARG A 46 -7.57 7.57 1.96
CA ARG A 46 -8.70 7.84 1.08
C ARG A 46 -8.49 7.23 -0.31
N TRP A 47 -7.31 7.41 -0.89
CA TRP A 47 -7.00 6.84 -2.19
C TRP A 47 -7.03 5.31 -2.16
N MET A 48 -6.51 4.71 -1.10
CA MET A 48 -6.52 3.26 -0.94
C MET A 48 -7.94 2.71 -0.77
N VAL A 49 -8.78 3.39 0.00
CA VAL A 49 -10.17 3.00 0.18
C VAL A 49 -10.94 3.08 -1.13
N GLN A 50 -10.76 4.15 -1.89
CA GLN A 50 -11.40 4.30 -3.19
C GLN A 50 -10.97 3.22 -4.19
N ALA A 51 -9.67 2.94 -4.26
CA ALA A 51 -9.14 1.92 -5.16
C ALA A 51 -9.53 0.50 -4.75
N GLY A 52 -9.65 0.27 -3.45
CA GLY A 52 -9.94 -1.05 -2.87
C GLY A 52 -11.39 -1.25 -2.43
N GLU A 53 -12.32 -0.41 -2.88
CA GLU A 53 -13.72 -0.46 -2.45
C GLU A 53 -14.33 -1.86 -2.61
N GLU A 54 -14.12 -2.49 -3.75
CA GLU A 54 -14.61 -3.84 -4.01
C GLU A 54 -13.99 -4.88 -3.07
N LEU A 55 -12.71 -4.71 -2.74
CA LEU A 55 -12.01 -5.62 -1.84
C LEU A 55 -12.48 -5.44 -0.40
N LEU A 56 -12.76 -4.21 0.00
CA LEU A 56 -13.23 -3.89 1.35
C LEU A 56 -14.65 -4.37 1.60
N ALA A 57 -15.47 -4.42 0.54
CA ALA A 57 -16.89 -4.80 0.66
C ALA A 57 -17.08 -6.21 1.20
N ASP A 58 -16.18 -7.14 0.86
CA ASP A 58 -16.26 -8.53 1.30
C ASP A 58 -15.05 -8.96 2.15
N ALA A 59 -14.30 -8.02 2.68
CA ALA A 59 -13.17 -8.30 3.57
C ALA A 59 -13.65 -8.57 4.99
N ASP A 60 -13.14 -9.64 5.59
CA ASP A 60 -13.38 -9.96 6.99
C ASP A 60 -12.33 -9.34 7.90
N LEU A 61 -11.13 -9.09 7.36
CA LEU A 61 -10.00 -8.62 8.14
C LEU A 61 -9.09 -7.76 7.28
N ILE A 62 -8.54 -6.69 7.86
CA ILE A 62 -7.55 -5.83 7.23
C ILE A 62 -6.24 -5.98 7.98
N LEU A 63 -5.19 -6.36 7.25
CA LEU A 63 -3.87 -6.54 7.83
C LEU A 63 -2.86 -5.61 7.15
N PRO A 64 -2.10 -4.84 7.92
CA PRO A 64 -1.01 -4.06 7.36
C PRO A 64 0.18 -4.96 7.03
N VAL A 65 1.00 -4.55 6.06
CA VAL A 65 2.27 -5.20 5.82
C VAL A 65 3.16 -5.00 7.05
N PRO A 66 3.69 -6.08 7.64
CA PRO A 66 4.51 -5.95 8.84
C PRO A 66 5.83 -5.24 8.55
N LEU A 67 6.27 -4.45 9.51
CA LEU A 67 7.57 -3.77 9.46
C LEU A 67 8.50 -4.42 10.49
N HIS A 68 9.74 -4.67 10.09
CA HIS A 68 10.74 -5.19 11.01
C HIS A 68 10.89 -4.24 12.21
N ARG A 69 10.97 -4.81 13.44
CA ARG A 69 10.99 -4.01 14.68
C ARG A 69 12.07 -2.93 14.72
N TRP A 70 13.23 -3.18 14.14
CA TRP A 70 14.30 -2.19 14.05
C TRP A 70 13.92 -0.99 13.17
N ARG A 71 13.28 -1.25 12.03
CA ARG A 71 12.77 -0.19 11.16
C ARG A 71 11.65 0.58 11.84
N LEU A 72 10.80 -0.11 12.60
CA LEU A 72 9.73 0.53 13.35
C LEU A 72 10.29 1.50 14.39
N LEU A 73 11.35 1.10 15.10
CA LEU A 73 12.04 1.96 16.06
C LEU A 73 12.66 3.19 15.40
N TRP A 74 13.29 2.99 14.23
CA TRP A 74 13.90 4.08 13.47
C TRP A 74 12.86 5.05 12.91
N ARG A 75 11.78 4.55 12.36
CA ARG A 75 10.74 5.38 11.72
C ARG A 75 9.71 5.91 12.70
N GLY A 76 9.55 5.25 13.85
CA GLY A 76 8.56 5.61 14.85
C GLY A 76 7.13 5.15 14.56
N PHE A 77 6.86 4.63 13.35
CA PHE A 77 5.54 4.14 12.97
C PHE A 77 5.63 3.19 11.77
N ASN A 78 4.57 2.39 11.57
CA ASN A 78 4.41 1.55 10.40
C ASN A 78 3.53 2.28 9.37
N GLN A 79 4.08 2.60 8.21
CA GLN A 79 3.36 3.32 7.15
C GLN A 79 2.12 2.55 6.65
N SER A 80 2.14 1.21 6.73
CA SER A 80 1.02 0.37 6.30
C SER A 80 -0.23 0.57 7.15
#